data_8aa8e00adf7e9341813b19caa12f3614
#
_entry.id   8aa8e00adf7e9341813b19caa12f3614
#
_cell.length_a   1.000
_cell.length_b   1.000
_cell.length_c   1.000
_cell.angle_alpha   90.00
_cell.angle_beta   90.00
_cell.angle_gamma   90.00
#
_symmetry.space_group_name_H-M   'P 1'
#
loop_
_entity.id
_entity.type
_entity.pdbx_description
1 polymer ?
#
loop_
_entity_poly.entity_id
_entity_poly.type
_entity_poly.pdbx_seq_one_letter_code
_entity_poly.pdbx_strand_id
1 'polypeptide(L)'
;MNKIMERPYVIGLDLGGTNAVFGIVDRNANIVAQTSVKTQDYSTVEDFVDACMHSLNNIIDETGGIGNIYAMGIGAPNANYRKGTIEKAPNLVWAKGIVVPLAKMFSDRLGLKVAMTNDANA
;
A
#
# COMPACT_ATOMS: atom_id res chain seq x y z
N MET A 1 -12.75 -22.30 -10.37
CA MET A 1 -13.23 -20.91 -10.36
C MET A 1 -12.07 -19.95 -10.30
N ASN A 2 -12.16 -18.84 -11.01
CA ASN A 2 -11.12 -17.82 -11.05
C ASN A 2 -11.06 -17.07 -9.72
N LYS A 3 -9.87 -16.93 -9.13
CA LYS A 3 -9.69 -16.22 -7.86
C LYS A 3 -10.12 -14.75 -7.93
N ILE A 4 -9.98 -14.10 -9.09
CA ILE A 4 -10.43 -12.72 -9.29
C ILE A 4 -11.94 -12.61 -9.09
N MET A 5 -12.70 -13.63 -9.49
CA MET A 5 -14.16 -13.63 -9.30
C MET A 5 -14.54 -13.84 -7.84
N GLU A 6 -13.73 -14.59 -7.09
CA GLU A 6 -13.95 -14.82 -5.66
C GLU A 6 -13.50 -13.63 -4.81
N ARG A 7 -12.52 -12.87 -5.31
CA ARG A 7 -11.94 -11.72 -4.61
C ARG A 7 -12.03 -10.50 -5.51
N PRO A 8 -13.13 -9.78 -5.43
CA PRO A 8 -13.43 -8.72 -6.39
C PRO A 8 -12.63 -7.42 -6.22
N TYR A 9 -11.89 -7.27 -5.11
CA TYR A 9 -11.27 -6.00 -4.78
C TYR A 9 -9.75 -6.06 -4.83
N VAL A 10 -9.13 -4.91 -5.10
CA VAL A 10 -7.70 -4.70 -4.94
C VAL A 10 -7.47 -3.44 -4.10
N ILE A 11 -6.37 -3.41 -3.37
CA ILE A 11 -5.95 -2.24 -2.62
C ILE A 11 -4.94 -1.46 -3.46
N GLY A 12 -5.12 -0.15 -3.55
CA GLY A 12 -4.14 0.75 -4.13
C GLY A 12 -3.59 1.67 -3.05
N LEU A 13 -2.29 1.84 -3.01
CA LEU A 13 -1.63 2.81 -2.16
C LEU A 13 -0.89 3.81 -3.05
N ASP A 14 -1.21 5.09 -2.88
CA ASP A 14 -0.47 6.19 -3.48
C ASP A 14 0.34 6.86 -2.36
N LEU A 15 1.66 6.62 -2.38
CA LEU A 15 2.55 7.06 -1.32
C LEU A 15 3.22 8.36 -1.72
N GLY A 16 2.82 9.45 -1.08
CA GLY A 16 3.45 10.75 -1.25
C GLY A 16 4.27 11.15 -0.04
N GLY A 17 5.02 12.24 -0.16
CA GLY A 17 5.84 12.75 0.93
C GLY A 17 5.04 13.29 2.12
N THR A 18 3.78 13.66 1.89
CA THR A 18 2.90 14.22 2.93
C THR A 18 1.83 13.24 3.37
N ASN A 19 1.20 12.56 2.41
CA ASN A 19 0.10 11.64 2.68
C ASN A 19 0.32 10.32 1.95
N ALA A 20 -0.09 9.23 2.60
CA ALA A 20 -0.26 7.92 2.00
C ALA A 20 -1.76 7.68 1.87
N VAL A 21 -2.25 7.56 0.64
CA VAL A 21 -3.68 7.41 0.35
C VAL A 21 -3.95 5.98 -0.08
N PHE A 22 -4.84 5.31 0.65
CA PHE A 22 -5.26 3.95 0.35
C PHE A 22 -6.66 3.98 -0.27
N GLY A 23 -6.86 3.20 -1.31
CA GLY A 23 -8.19 2.99 -1.89
C GLY A 23 -8.42 1.51 -2.11
N ILE A 24 -9.66 1.07 -1.91
CA ILE A 24 -10.08 -0.27 -2.31
C ILE A 24 -10.94 -0.10 -3.55
N VAL A 25 -10.59 -0.83 -4.60
CA VAL A 25 -11.14 -0.65 -5.94
C VAL A 25 -11.79 -1.96 -6.38
N ASP A 26 -12.98 -1.85 -6.99
CA ASP A 26 -13.66 -3.01 -7.55
C ASP A 26 -13.21 -3.30 -8.99
N ARG A 27 -13.82 -4.32 -9.62
CA ARG A 27 -13.45 -4.74 -10.98
C ARG A 27 -13.75 -3.70 -12.05
N ASN A 28 -14.62 -2.74 -11.75
CA ASN A 28 -14.98 -1.66 -12.67
C ASN A 28 -14.17 -0.39 -12.42
N ALA A 29 -13.11 -0.49 -11.61
CA ALA A 29 -12.24 0.62 -11.24
C ALA A 29 -12.93 1.69 -10.40
N ASN A 30 -14.02 1.34 -9.71
CA ASN A 30 -14.67 2.23 -8.75
C ASN A 30 -14.00 2.11 -7.39
N ILE A 31 -13.71 3.25 -6.76
CA ILE A 31 -13.19 3.29 -5.40
C ILE A 31 -14.37 3.07 -4.46
N VAL A 32 -14.36 1.95 -3.74
CA VAL A 32 -15.46 1.58 -2.84
C VAL A 32 -15.19 1.94 -1.37
N ALA A 33 -13.91 2.16 -1.03
CA ALA A 33 -13.51 2.62 0.30
C ALA A 33 -12.17 3.31 0.20
N GLN A 34 -11.91 4.27 1.08
CA GLN A 34 -10.69 5.07 1.01
C GLN A 34 -10.29 5.53 2.41
N THR A 35 -8.98 5.61 2.65
CA THR A 35 -8.43 6.18 3.88
C THR A 35 -7.05 6.78 3.58
N SER A 36 -6.52 7.56 4.52
CA SER A 36 -5.18 8.11 4.37
C SER A 36 -4.46 8.15 5.70
N VAL A 37 -3.12 8.16 5.62
CA VAL A 37 -2.23 8.26 6.77
C VAL A 37 -1.20 9.33 6.43
N LYS A 38 -0.86 10.18 7.40
CA LYS A 38 0.16 11.20 7.19
C LYS A 38 1.54 10.55 7.21
N THR A 39 2.24 10.64 6.08
CA THR A 39 3.53 9.98 5.90
C THR A 39 4.59 10.50 6.86
N GLN A 40 4.56 11.81 7.16
CA GLN A 40 5.58 12.50 7.92
C GLN A 40 5.46 12.34 9.44
N ASP A 41 4.36 11.77 9.94
CA ASP A 41 4.13 11.67 11.37
C ASP A 41 4.92 10.54 12.04
N TYR A 42 5.63 9.73 11.26
CA TYR A 42 6.31 8.53 11.75
C TYR A 42 7.80 8.60 11.43
N SER A 43 8.64 8.33 12.44
CA SER A 43 10.09 8.38 12.27
C SER A 43 10.69 7.06 11.77
N THR A 44 9.96 5.96 11.94
CA THR A 44 10.42 4.64 11.48
C THR A 44 9.38 4.04 10.53
N VAL A 45 9.86 3.19 9.61
CA VAL A 45 8.95 2.52 8.68
C VAL A 45 8.03 1.54 9.41
N GLU A 46 8.51 0.92 10.49
CA GLU A 46 7.69 0.00 11.30
C GLU A 46 6.47 0.72 11.86
N ASP A 47 6.67 1.89 12.45
CA ASP A 47 5.57 2.69 12.99
C ASP A 47 4.62 3.17 11.90
N PHE A 48 5.18 3.55 10.73
CA PHE A 48 4.38 3.95 9.59
C PHE A 48 3.50 2.80 9.11
N VAL A 49 4.08 1.60 8.93
CA VAL A 49 3.32 0.42 8.49
C VAL A 49 2.25 0.03 9.50
N ASP A 50 2.56 0.10 10.81
CA ASP A 50 1.55 -0.18 11.84
C ASP A 50 0.36 0.77 11.74
N ALA A 51 0.61 2.06 11.55
CA ALA A 51 -0.47 3.04 11.38
C ALA A 51 -1.26 2.79 10.10
N CYS A 52 -0.58 2.44 9.01
CA CYS A 52 -1.23 2.08 7.76
C CYS A 52 -2.14 0.86 7.93
N MET A 53 -1.68 -0.17 8.64
CA MET A 53 -2.46 -1.37 8.86
C MET A 53 -3.70 -1.08 9.69
N HIS A 54 -3.58 -0.21 10.69
CA HIS A 54 -4.71 0.18 11.51
C HIS A 54 -5.82 0.84 10.65
N SER A 55 -5.44 1.80 9.81
CA SER A 55 -6.40 2.48 8.93
C SER A 55 -6.93 1.54 7.84
N LEU A 56 -6.06 0.71 7.29
CA LEU A 56 -6.40 -0.19 6.20
C LEU A 56 -7.40 -1.26 6.66
N ASN A 57 -7.23 -1.79 7.86
CA ASN A 57 -8.14 -2.80 8.41
C ASN A 57 -9.57 -2.27 8.47
N ASN A 58 -9.75 -0.98 8.78
CA ASN A 58 -11.09 -0.39 8.83
C ASN A 58 -11.78 -0.43 7.46
N ILE A 59 -11.08 -0.07 6.39
CA ILE A 59 -11.69 -0.08 5.06
C ILE A 59 -11.79 -1.50 4.48
N ILE A 60 -10.89 -2.40 4.86
CA ILE A 60 -11.01 -3.82 4.48
C ILE A 60 -12.28 -4.40 5.08
N ASP A 61 -12.58 -4.09 6.34
CA ASP A 61 -13.81 -4.57 7.00
C ASP A 61 -15.06 -4.06 6.29
N GLU A 62 -15.02 -2.83 5.77
CA GLU A 62 -16.15 -2.27 5.01
C GLU A 62 -16.45 -3.05 3.73
N THR A 63 -15.47 -3.77 3.20
CA THR A 63 -15.63 -4.56 1.97
C THR A 63 -15.86 -6.05 2.23
N GLY A 64 -16.09 -6.41 3.47
CA GLY A 64 -16.40 -7.80 3.83
C GLY A 64 -15.20 -8.60 4.33
N GLY A 65 -14.03 -7.99 4.43
CA GLY A 65 -12.84 -8.62 4.99
C GLY A 65 -11.76 -8.92 3.97
N ILE A 66 -10.60 -9.34 4.49
CA ILE A 66 -9.41 -9.60 3.67
C ILE A 66 -9.62 -10.69 2.60
N GLY A 67 -10.55 -11.61 2.85
CA GLY A 67 -10.86 -12.68 1.90
C GLY A 67 -11.40 -12.19 0.56
N ASN A 68 -11.90 -10.96 0.50
CA ASN A 68 -12.40 -10.34 -0.72
C ASN A 68 -11.33 -9.53 -1.46
N ILE A 69 -10.13 -9.41 -0.91
CA ILE A 69 -9.04 -8.65 -1.51
C ILE A 69 -8.11 -9.59 -2.26
N TYR A 70 -7.88 -9.29 -3.54
CA TYR A 70 -7.05 -10.12 -4.41
C TYR A 70 -5.56 -9.80 -4.29
N ALA A 71 -5.21 -8.51 -4.26
CA ALA A 71 -3.82 -8.05 -4.27
C ALA A 71 -3.74 -6.58 -3.87
N MET A 72 -2.53 -6.08 -3.69
CA MET A 72 -2.26 -4.67 -3.41
C MET A 72 -1.22 -4.13 -4.39
N GLY A 73 -1.43 -2.91 -4.85
CA GLY A 73 -0.47 -2.17 -5.65
C GLY A 73 -0.02 -0.91 -4.92
N ILE A 74 1.26 -0.58 -5.01
CA ILE A 74 1.83 0.62 -4.39
C ILE A 74 2.49 1.49 -5.46
N GLY A 75 2.04 2.74 -5.59
CA GLY A 75 2.75 3.76 -6.34
C GLY A 75 3.54 4.62 -5.38
N ALA A 76 4.85 4.78 -5.57
CA ALA A 76 5.71 5.47 -4.63
C ALA A 76 6.91 6.12 -5.32
N PRO A 77 7.44 7.21 -4.74
CA PRO A 77 8.69 7.78 -5.23
C PRO A 77 9.84 6.86 -4.90
N ASN A 78 10.87 6.88 -5.74
CA ASN A 78 12.10 6.10 -5.54
C ASN A 78 11.85 4.60 -5.38
N ALA A 79 10.80 4.09 -6.01
CA ALA A 79 10.44 2.68 -5.95
C ALA A 79 11.25 1.85 -6.93
N ASN A 80 11.73 0.71 -6.45
CA ASN A 80 12.30 -0.33 -7.29
C ASN A 80 11.25 -1.44 -7.41
N TYR A 81 10.57 -1.52 -8.55
CA TYR A 81 9.46 -2.45 -8.71
C TYR A 81 9.89 -3.91 -8.69
N ARG A 82 11.12 -4.21 -9.12
CA ARG A 82 11.61 -5.59 -9.13
C ARG A 82 11.87 -6.12 -7.74
N LYS A 83 12.41 -5.26 -6.86
CA LYS A 83 12.75 -5.64 -5.48
C LYS A 83 11.62 -5.35 -4.51
N GLY A 84 10.62 -4.55 -4.90
CA GLY A 84 9.56 -4.12 -3.99
C GLY A 84 10.06 -3.18 -2.90
N THR A 85 11.07 -2.37 -3.20
CA THR A 85 11.73 -1.50 -2.22
C THR A 85 11.57 -0.03 -2.56
N ILE A 86 11.65 0.81 -1.54
CA ILE A 86 11.85 2.25 -1.68
C ILE A 86 13.31 2.52 -1.35
N GLU A 87 14.01 3.22 -2.25
CA GLU A 87 15.46 3.36 -2.14
C GLU A 87 15.84 4.83 -1.91
N LYS A 88 16.23 5.13 -0.68
CA LYS A 88 16.81 6.42 -0.28
C LYS A 88 15.92 7.62 -0.65
N ALA A 89 14.62 7.51 -0.43
CA ALA A 89 13.65 8.56 -0.78
C ALA A 89 13.84 9.78 0.14
N PRO A 90 14.25 10.95 -0.39
CA PRO A 90 14.60 12.08 0.46
C PRO A 90 13.39 12.74 1.14
N ASN A 91 12.20 12.55 0.55
CA ASN A 91 10.97 13.16 1.07
C ASN A 91 10.21 12.27 2.04
N LEU A 92 10.71 11.07 2.30
CA LEU A 92 10.10 10.13 3.23
C LEU A 92 10.98 10.02 4.46
N VAL A 93 10.52 10.54 5.58
CA VAL A 93 11.31 10.62 6.82
C VAL A 93 11.91 9.26 7.19
N TRP A 94 11.09 8.21 7.13
CA TRP A 94 11.48 6.87 7.53
C TRP A 94 12.26 6.10 6.45
N ALA A 95 12.47 6.69 5.27
CA ALA A 95 13.20 6.05 4.17
C ALA A 95 14.45 6.83 3.76
N LYS A 96 14.73 7.94 4.42
CA LYS A 96 15.84 8.83 4.04
C LYS A 96 17.17 8.13 4.21
N GLY A 97 17.90 7.99 3.11
CA GLY A 97 19.22 7.39 3.11
C GLY A 97 19.27 5.87 3.29
N ILE A 98 18.11 5.19 3.30
CA ILE A 98 18.05 3.74 3.48
C ILE A 98 17.18 3.09 2.41
N VAL A 99 17.26 1.77 2.33
CA VAL A 99 16.43 0.94 1.45
C VAL A 99 15.36 0.27 2.31
N VAL A 100 14.09 0.47 1.95
CA VAL A 100 12.94 -0.04 2.71
C VAL A 100 12.20 -1.09 1.89
N PRO A 101 12.08 -2.35 2.38
CA PRO A 101 11.36 -3.42 1.67
C PRO A 101 9.85 -3.30 1.90
N LEU A 102 9.26 -2.22 1.43
CA LEU A 102 7.88 -1.86 1.77
C LEU A 102 6.85 -2.87 1.26
N ALA A 103 7.04 -3.37 0.02
CA ALA A 103 6.12 -4.36 -0.54
C ALA A 103 6.08 -5.63 0.31
N LYS A 104 7.26 -6.12 0.73
CA LYS A 104 7.35 -7.30 1.60
C LYS A 104 6.69 -7.04 2.95
N MET A 105 6.88 -5.85 3.52
CA MET A 105 6.30 -5.51 4.81
C MET A 105 4.78 -5.57 4.77
N PHE A 106 4.16 -5.02 3.73
CA PHE A 106 2.70 -5.12 3.56
C PHE A 106 2.26 -6.54 3.23
N SER A 107 3.00 -7.23 2.38
CA SER A 107 2.68 -8.62 2.03
C SER A 107 2.69 -9.53 3.25
N ASP A 108 3.67 -9.37 4.13
CA ASP A 108 3.77 -10.16 5.37
C ASP A 108 2.59 -9.87 6.32
N ARG A 109 2.16 -8.61 6.37
CA ARG A 109 1.06 -8.20 7.25
C ARG A 109 -0.31 -8.58 6.72
N LEU A 110 -0.50 -8.55 5.41
CA LEU A 110 -1.81 -8.77 4.78
C LEU A 110 -2.01 -10.18 4.25
N GLY A 111 -0.92 -10.91 3.99
CA GLY A 111 -1.01 -12.20 3.33
C GLY A 111 -1.41 -12.11 1.87
N LEU A 112 -1.15 -10.98 1.23
CA LEU A 112 -1.48 -10.72 -0.16
C LEU A 112 -0.22 -10.51 -1.00
N LYS A 113 -0.35 -10.74 -2.31
CA LYS A 113 0.67 -10.32 -3.26
C LYS A 113 0.67 -8.79 -3.34
N VAL A 114 1.84 -8.19 -3.19
CA VAL A 114 2.01 -6.75 -3.25
C VAL A 114 3.03 -6.39 -4.32
N ALA A 115 2.66 -5.51 -5.23
CA ALA A 115 3.53 -5.01 -6.30
C ALA A 115 3.73 -3.50 -6.15
N MET A 116 4.84 -3.00 -6.67
CA MET A 116 5.24 -1.60 -6.55
C MET A 116 5.56 -0.99 -7.91
N THR A 117 5.24 0.29 -8.08
CA THR A 117 5.68 1.07 -9.24
C THR A 117 6.24 2.41 -8.77
N ASN A 118 7.09 3.02 -9.59
CA ASN A 118 7.59 4.35 -9.33
C ASN A 118 6.60 5.38 -9.85
N ASP A 119 6.15 6.31 -8.98
CA ASP A 119 5.20 7.36 -9.36
C ASP A 119 5.66 8.20 -10.54
N ALA A 120 6.96 8.40 -10.67
CA ALA A 120 7.51 9.17 -11.79
C ALA A 120 7.23 8.52 -13.15
N ASN A 121 6.88 7.23 -13.16
CA ASN A 121 6.59 6.48 -14.38
C ASN A 121 5.10 6.20 -14.56
N ALA A 122 4.29 6.67 -13.64
CA ALA A 122 2.84 6.40 -13.65
C ALA A 122 2.09 7.26 -14.66
#